data_d4ba7b54de558ebaf3142e9f444cd49c
#
_entry.id   d4ba7b54de558ebaf3142e9f444cd49c
#
_cell.length_a   1.000
_cell.length_b   1.000
_cell.length_c   1.000
_cell.angle_alpha   90.00
_cell.angle_beta   90.00
_cell.angle_gamma   90.00
#
_symmetry.space_group_name_H-M   'P 1'
#
loop_
_entity.id
_entity.type
_entity.pdbx_description
1 polymer ?
#
loop_
_entity_poly.entity_id
_entity_poly.type
_entity_poly.pdbx_seq_one_letter_code
_entity_poly.pdbx_strand_id
1 'polypeptide(L)'
;MVKPDYIFESSWEVCNKVGGIYTVLSTRAKTLQEEFPDKIIFIGPDCWGDKKCPFFIQDSSILKEWQESTTLKVKVGRWDIPGKPISILVDFAPFFAEKDSIYGNLWNYFQVDSLHAYGDYDEASMFSYAAGLVVESLYKFLNLENKKVIYQANEWMCGLGALYIKKSLPAIGTIFTTHATSIGRSIAGNNKPLYEYLWAYNGDQMAGELNMQSKHSIEKQTAWNVDCFTTVSDITATECKELIDKPVDVVLPNGFEDDFVPKGSEFTKKRNAARKALLKLANALTGSSFPDDTLIVGTSGRYEFRNKGIDVFIEAMNRLNHDEKLQKPVLAFLEVPAWVGDPRQDVLERLQKAKGVNTYDTPLDLPMITHNLYNMSDDKVINMMKSYDMWNRKEDKVKVIFIPSYLNGDDGILNMPYYDVIIGKDLTVYPSYYEPWGYTPLESVAFSVPCITTDLAGFGVWANAIKGAYSEIEDGVKTIHRTDYNYSEVADAIKDTVVKYSGFTPAQVKKCRTKASQLSKKALWKEFIKYYYQAYDIALRTK
;
A
#
# COMPACT_ATOMS: atom_id res chain seq x y z
N MET A 1 -9.75 -8.64 28.08
CA MET A 1 -8.75 -7.78 27.44
C MET A 1 -8.66 -6.47 28.19
N VAL A 2 -7.45 -6.03 28.49
CA VAL A 2 -7.19 -4.74 29.12
C VAL A 2 -7.33 -3.66 28.07
N LYS A 3 -8.15 -2.64 28.32
CA LYS A 3 -8.32 -1.49 27.42
C LYS A 3 -7.45 -0.33 27.86
N PRO A 4 -6.84 0.41 26.92
CA PRO A 4 -6.13 1.64 27.23
C PRO A 4 -7.09 2.78 27.59
N ASP A 5 -6.61 3.70 28.44
CA ASP A 5 -7.27 4.98 28.70
C ASP A 5 -6.86 6.04 27.67
N TYR A 6 -5.61 5.98 27.19
CA TYR A 6 -5.04 6.85 26.18
C TYR A 6 -4.16 6.08 25.21
N ILE A 7 -4.21 6.47 23.94
CA ILE A 7 -3.37 5.94 22.87
C ILE A 7 -2.66 7.10 22.19
N PHE A 8 -1.34 7.07 22.18
CA PHE A 8 -0.51 7.93 21.33
C PHE A 8 0.02 7.09 20.18
N GLU A 9 -0.13 7.57 18.97
CA GLU A 9 0.34 6.85 17.80
C GLU A 9 1.14 7.76 16.88
N SER A 10 2.38 7.40 16.57
CA SER A 10 3.26 8.15 15.70
C SER A 10 3.49 7.46 14.37
N SER A 11 3.52 8.24 13.31
CA SER A 11 3.90 7.82 11.97
C SER A 11 4.38 9.02 11.16
N TRP A 12 5.35 8.78 10.28
CA TRP A 12 5.75 9.76 9.27
C TRP A 12 4.59 10.17 8.36
N GLU A 13 3.57 9.32 8.24
CA GLU A 13 2.42 9.53 7.36
C GLU A 13 1.18 10.13 8.06
N VAL A 14 1.27 10.57 9.30
CA VAL A 14 0.22 11.34 9.96
C VAL A 14 0.13 12.74 9.33
N CYS A 15 -1.02 13.09 8.77
CA CYS A 15 -1.23 14.32 8.01
C CYS A 15 -0.21 14.52 6.86
N ASN A 16 0.40 13.45 6.39
CA ASN A 16 1.44 13.45 5.37
C ASN A 16 1.25 12.23 4.45
N LYS A 17 0.60 12.45 3.30
CA LYS A 17 0.23 11.34 2.40
C LYS A 17 1.41 10.96 1.52
N VAL A 18 2.09 9.87 1.88
CA VAL A 18 3.24 9.32 1.16
C VAL A 18 2.94 7.94 0.58
N GLY A 19 2.37 7.03 1.37
CA GLY A 19 2.18 5.65 0.96
C GLY A 19 1.01 4.92 1.63
N GLY A 20 1.11 3.60 1.72
CA GLY A 20 0.05 2.73 2.23
C GLY A 20 -0.22 2.86 3.73
N ILE A 21 0.74 3.31 4.52
CA ILE A 21 0.57 3.53 5.96
C ILE A 21 -0.45 4.63 6.21
N TYR A 22 -0.44 5.69 5.38
CA TYR A 22 -1.48 6.72 5.40
C TYR A 22 -2.88 6.10 5.32
N THR A 23 -3.09 5.16 4.41
CA THR A 23 -4.38 4.49 4.24
C THR A 23 -4.75 3.68 5.48
N VAL A 24 -3.80 2.94 6.05
CA VAL A 24 -4.03 2.18 7.30
C VAL A 24 -4.52 3.10 8.42
N LEU A 25 -3.77 4.15 8.71
CA LEU A 25 -4.05 5.04 9.83
C LEU A 25 -5.32 5.88 9.61
N SER A 26 -5.44 6.49 8.43
CA SER A 26 -6.53 7.41 8.12
C SER A 26 -7.89 6.72 8.03
N THR A 27 -7.94 5.48 7.55
CA THR A 27 -9.20 4.73 7.46
C THR A 27 -9.57 4.05 8.79
N ARG A 28 -8.58 3.73 9.64
CA ARG A 28 -8.81 3.15 10.97
C ARG A 28 -9.19 4.20 12.01
N ALA A 29 -8.80 5.44 11.82
CA ALA A 29 -8.94 6.51 12.81
C ALA A 29 -10.37 6.70 13.31
N LYS A 30 -11.36 6.61 12.43
CA LYS A 30 -12.78 6.73 12.81
C LYS A 30 -13.19 5.68 13.84
N THR A 31 -12.84 4.42 13.61
CA THR A 31 -13.16 3.32 14.52
C THR A 31 -12.52 3.53 15.91
N LEU A 32 -11.27 3.97 15.94
CA LEU A 32 -10.58 4.27 17.21
C LEU A 32 -11.15 5.51 17.89
N GLN A 33 -11.49 6.56 17.14
CA GLN A 33 -12.06 7.78 17.70
C GLN A 33 -13.46 7.54 18.31
N GLU A 34 -14.26 6.66 17.71
CA GLU A 34 -15.55 6.24 18.25
C GLU A 34 -15.42 5.45 19.55
N GLU A 35 -14.42 4.56 19.66
CA GLU A 35 -14.14 3.77 20.87
C GLU A 35 -13.42 4.58 21.95
N PHE A 36 -12.52 5.48 21.57
CA PHE A 36 -11.68 6.29 22.46
C PHE A 36 -11.82 7.79 22.17
N PRO A 37 -12.99 8.41 22.38
CA PRO A 37 -13.25 9.80 21.96
C PRO A 37 -12.22 10.76 22.54
N ASP A 38 -11.43 11.40 21.66
CA ASP A 38 -10.35 12.34 21.99
C ASP A 38 -9.28 11.77 22.97
N LYS A 39 -9.21 10.44 23.06
CA LYS A 39 -8.17 9.70 23.79
C LYS A 39 -7.17 9.02 22.87
N ILE A 40 -7.42 9.01 21.57
CA ILE A 40 -6.44 8.66 20.54
C ILE A 40 -5.84 9.95 19.97
N ILE A 41 -4.51 10.08 20.07
CA ILE A 41 -3.78 11.27 19.62
C ILE A 41 -2.69 10.80 18.64
N PHE A 42 -2.79 11.27 17.40
CA PHE A 42 -1.80 11.00 16.37
C PHE A 42 -0.70 12.06 16.38
N ILE A 43 0.53 11.63 16.15
CA ILE A 43 1.71 12.52 16.10
C ILE A 43 2.39 12.34 14.76
N GLY A 44 2.54 13.43 14.03
CA GLY A 44 3.16 13.49 12.71
C GLY A 44 4.22 14.57 12.60
N PRO A 45 5.04 14.52 11.52
CA PRO A 45 6.04 15.54 11.27
C PRO A 45 5.40 16.82 10.74
N ASP A 46 5.89 17.98 11.19
CA ASP A 46 5.56 19.24 10.54
C ASP A 46 6.45 19.44 9.31
N CYS A 47 6.05 18.84 8.20
CA CYS A 47 6.71 18.98 6.91
C CYS A 47 6.28 20.26 6.15
N TRP A 48 5.36 21.04 6.71
CA TRP A 48 4.69 22.12 6.02
C TRP A 48 5.23 23.50 6.41
N GLY A 49 5.88 23.63 7.59
CA GLY A 49 6.39 24.91 8.08
C GLY A 49 5.26 25.96 8.15
N ASP A 50 5.49 27.10 7.50
CA ASP A 50 4.48 28.18 7.44
C ASP A 50 3.36 27.94 6.42
N LYS A 51 3.46 26.89 5.60
CA LYS A 51 2.43 26.54 4.62
C LYS A 51 1.29 25.78 5.29
N LYS A 52 0.08 25.95 4.75
CA LYS A 52 -1.09 25.21 5.22
C LYS A 52 -0.99 23.74 4.79
N CYS A 53 -1.06 22.83 5.75
CA CYS A 53 -1.21 21.40 5.48
C CYS A 53 -2.64 21.11 4.98
N PRO A 54 -2.83 20.48 3.80
CA PRO A 54 -4.16 20.21 3.25
C PRO A 54 -4.91 19.10 4.01
N PHE A 55 -4.21 18.35 4.86
CA PHE A 55 -4.75 17.21 5.61
C PHE A 55 -5.01 17.53 7.09
N PHE A 56 -4.82 18.77 7.52
CA PHE A 56 -4.83 19.14 8.92
C PHE A 56 -5.64 20.41 9.15
N ILE A 57 -6.53 20.34 10.15
CA ILE A 57 -7.33 21.48 10.60
C ILE A 57 -6.76 21.92 11.95
N GLN A 58 -5.99 23.01 11.93
CA GLN A 58 -5.41 23.55 13.15
C GLN A 58 -6.50 24.10 14.07
N ASP A 59 -6.41 23.77 15.36
CA ASP A 59 -7.34 24.23 16.40
C ASP A 59 -6.58 24.52 17.69
N SER A 60 -6.31 25.78 17.94
CA SER A 60 -5.58 26.24 19.13
C SER A 60 -6.36 26.07 20.45
N SER A 61 -7.64 25.72 20.40
CA SER A 61 -8.44 25.46 21.62
C SER A 61 -8.17 24.06 22.18
N ILE A 62 -7.71 23.12 21.34
CA ILE A 62 -7.38 21.77 21.76
C ILE A 62 -6.06 21.79 22.54
N LEU A 63 -6.05 21.27 23.76
CA LEU A 63 -4.85 21.25 24.62
C LEU A 63 -4.20 22.64 24.78
N LYS A 64 -5.01 23.69 24.84
CA LYS A 64 -4.56 25.10 24.84
C LYS A 64 -3.47 25.37 25.90
N GLU A 65 -3.73 25.01 27.15
CA GLU A 65 -2.81 25.23 28.25
C GLU A 65 -1.48 24.49 28.07
N TRP A 66 -1.53 23.28 27.49
CA TRP A 66 -0.34 22.54 27.12
C TRP A 66 0.46 23.26 26.02
N GLN A 67 -0.22 23.73 24.98
CA GLN A 67 0.44 24.48 23.91
C GLN A 67 1.14 25.73 24.42
N GLU A 68 0.54 26.43 25.40
CA GLU A 68 1.10 27.64 26.03
C GLU A 68 2.28 27.34 26.97
N SER A 69 2.37 26.13 27.52
CA SER A 69 3.39 25.73 28.51
C SER A 69 4.55 24.94 27.92
N THR A 70 4.35 24.27 26.79
CA THR A 70 5.39 23.43 26.19
C THR A 70 6.46 24.25 25.48
N THR A 71 7.72 23.78 25.55
CA THR A 71 8.84 24.34 24.78
C THR A 71 8.97 23.71 23.40
N LEU A 72 8.22 22.65 23.13
CA LEU A 72 8.21 21.99 21.84
C LEU A 72 7.48 22.84 20.81
N LYS A 73 8.00 22.89 19.60
CA LYS A 73 7.34 23.58 18.47
C LYS A 73 6.31 22.64 17.85
N VAL A 74 5.05 22.88 18.16
CA VAL A 74 3.94 22.01 17.74
C VAL A 74 2.81 22.80 17.12
N LYS A 75 2.06 22.13 16.24
CA LYS A 75 0.74 22.55 15.78
C LYS A 75 -0.26 21.50 16.26
N VAL A 76 -1.30 21.93 16.95
CA VAL A 76 -2.35 21.05 17.47
C VAL A 76 -3.64 21.30 16.70
N GLY A 77 -4.37 20.23 16.42
CA GLY A 77 -5.61 20.30 15.69
C GLY A 77 -6.21 18.93 15.46
N ARG A 78 -6.88 18.80 14.33
CA ARG A 78 -7.49 17.54 13.92
C ARG A 78 -7.01 17.13 12.54
N TRP A 79 -6.78 15.86 12.38
CA TRP A 79 -6.56 15.27 11.06
C TRP A 79 -7.85 15.35 10.24
N ASP A 80 -7.80 15.92 9.05
CA ASP A 80 -8.99 16.10 8.19
C ASP A 80 -9.34 14.82 7.43
N ILE A 81 -9.77 13.85 8.19
CA ILE A 81 -10.18 12.50 7.77
C ILE A 81 -11.44 12.09 8.55
N PRO A 82 -12.15 11.02 8.15
CA PRO A 82 -13.27 10.49 8.93
C PRO A 82 -12.88 10.21 10.39
N GLY A 83 -13.73 10.67 11.31
CA GLY A 83 -13.47 10.61 12.75
C GLY A 83 -12.73 11.83 13.32
N LYS A 84 -12.05 12.60 12.50
CA LYS A 84 -11.33 13.83 12.87
C LYS A 84 -10.57 13.72 14.20
N PRO A 85 -9.65 12.73 14.34
CA PRO A 85 -8.91 12.53 15.58
C PRO A 85 -7.99 13.71 15.87
N ILE A 86 -7.71 13.93 17.15
CA ILE A 86 -6.69 14.90 17.56
C ILE A 86 -5.35 14.50 16.96
N SER A 87 -4.66 15.47 16.38
CA SER A 87 -3.34 15.28 15.78
C SER A 87 -2.42 16.42 16.17
N ILE A 88 -1.15 16.07 16.36
CA ILE A 88 -0.09 17.00 16.71
C ILE A 88 1.01 16.87 15.65
N LEU A 89 1.32 17.98 15.00
CA LEU A 89 2.45 18.07 14.08
C LEU A 89 3.62 18.73 14.82
N VAL A 90 4.76 18.06 14.87
CA VAL A 90 5.94 18.52 15.59
C VAL A 90 7.05 18.94 14.64
N ASP A 91 7.61 20.13 14.88
CA ASP A 91 8.84 20.57 14.24
C ASP A 91 10.02 19.84 14.87
N PHE A 92 10.72 19.05 14.10
CA PHE A 92 11.86 18.24 14.54
C PHE A 92 13.22 18.82 14.13
N ALA A 93 13.25 19.90 13.36
CA ALA A 93 14.48 20.54 12.91
C ALA A 93 15.43 20.96 14.06
N PRO A 94 14.93 21.48 15.20
CA PRO A 94 15.80 21.85 16.32
C PRO A 94 16.66 20.70 16.86
N PHE A 95 16.20 19.46 16.76
CA PHE A 95 16.89 18.29 17.35
C PHE A 95 18.11 17.84 16.56
N PHE A 96 18.30 18.32 15.32
CA PHE A 96 19.53 18.08 14.57
C PHE A 96 20.79 18.61 15.29
N ALA A 97 20.66 19.63 16.10
CA ALA A 97 21.77 20.16 16.93
C ALA A 97 22.22 19.17 18.00
N GLU A 98 21.35 18.26 18.43
CA GLU A 98 21.61 17.25 19.47
C GLU A 98 21.79 15.85 18.89
N LYS A 99 21.80 15.70 17.57
CA LYS A 99 21.76 14.43 16.86
C LYS A 99 22.82 13.44 17.37
N ASP A 100 24.07 13.88 17.49
CA ASP A 100 25.16 13.00 17.89
C ASP A 100 24.99 12.49 19.32
N SER A 101 24.49 13.33 20.22
CA SER A 101 24.18 12.94 21.61
C SER A 101 23.01 11.96 21.65
N ILE A 102 21.97 12.19 20.84
CA ILE A 102 20.82 11.28 20.73
C ILE A 102 21.28 9.91 20.22
N TYR A 103 22.09 9.84 19.18
CA TYR A 103 22.62 8.60 18.62
C TYR A 103 23.58 7.90 19.59
N GLY A 104 24.41 8.65 20.30
CA GLY A 104 25.27 8.10 21.36
C GLY A 104 24.45 7.43 22.47
N ASN A 105 23.35 8.04 22.88
CA ASN A 105 22.43 7.43 23.86
C ASN A 105 21.76 6.15 23.33
N LEU A 106 21.34 6.15 22.05
CA LEU A 106 20.78 4.94 21.42
C LEU A 106 21.78 3.79 21.42
N TRP A 107 23.03 4.08 21.10
CA TRP A 107 24.09 3.08 21.14
C TRP A 107 24.31 2.56 22.57
N ASN A 108 24.44 3.46 23.52
CA ASN A 108 24.75 3.10 24.91
C ASN A 108 23.65 2.26 25.56
N TYR A 109 22.37 2.55 25.27
CA TYR A 109 21.24 1.87 25.92
C TYR A 109 20.67 0.70 25.13
N PHE A 110 20.73 0.77 23.80
CA PHE A 110 20.03 -0.19 22.95
C PHE A 110 20.90 -0.80 21.86
N GLN A 111 22.17 -0.42 21.75
CA GLN A 111 23.10 -0.89 20.72
C GLN A 111 22.60 -0.60 19.29
N VAL A 112 21.92 0.51 19.07
CA VAL A 112 21.49 0.95 17.74
C VAL A 112 22.65 1.60 17.01
N ASP A 113 23.02 1.02 15.87
CA ASP A 113 24.04 1.58 14.99
C ASP A 113 23.47 2.72 14.14
N SER A 114 23.92 3.95 14.41
CA SER A 114 23.59 5.12 13.60
C SER A 114 24.80 5.69 12.83
N LEU A 115 25.95 5.03 12.90
CA LEU A 115 27.18 5.47 12.19
C LEU A 115 27.09 5.28 10.67
N HIS A 116 26.27 4.32 10.23
CA HIS A 116 26.04 4.00 8.82
C HIS A 116 24.75 4.68 8.29
N ALA A 117 24.31 5.73 8.95
CA ALA A 117 23.13 6.50 8.55
C ALA A 117 23.34 7.21 7.22
N TYR A 118 22.35 7.14 6.35
CA TYR A 118 22.30 7.89 5.09
C TYR A 118 20.85 8.09 4.64
N GLY A 119 20.68 8.96 3.63
CA GLY A 119 19.37 9.24 3.06
C GLY A 119 18.43 9.88 4.09
N ASP A 120 17.26 9.28 4.26
CA ASP A 120 16.18 9.76 5.12
C ASP A 120 16.28 9.33 6.60
N TYR A 121 17.35 8.64 6.99
CA TYR A 121 17.50 8.13 8.35
C TYR A 121 17.50 9.24 9.41
N ASP A 122 18.25 10.30 9.18
CA ASP A 122 18.39 11.40 10.14
C ASP A 122 17.08 12.18 10.33
N GLU A 123 16.38 12.49 9.24
CA GLU A 123 15.07 13.16 9.31
C GLU A 123 14.05 12.33 10.10
N ALA A 124 13.91 11.06 9.74
CA ALA A 124 12.99 10.16 10.40
C ALA A 124 13.33 9.99 11.88
N SER A 125 14.63 9.86 12.22
CA SER A 125 15.10 9.69 13.60
C SER A 125 14.85 10.93 14.44
N MET A 126 15.10 12.13 13.91
CA MET A 126 14.84 13.38 14.64
C MET A 126 13.35 13.61 14.84
N PHE A 127 12.52 13.31 13.85
CA PHE A 127 11.07 13.30 14.00
C PHE A 127 10.63 12.31 15.10
N SER A 128 11.14 11.09 15.06
CA SER A 128 10.79 10.04 16.01
C SER A 128 11.15 10.43 17.44
N TYR A 129 12.31 11.04 17.64
CA TYR A 129 12.72 11.59 18.93
C TYR A 129 11.77 12.68 19.40
N ALA A 130 11.46 13.65 18.53
CA ALA A 130 10.50 14.71 18.82
C ALA A 130 9.12 14.17 19.19
N ALA A 131 8.65 13.14 18.51
CA ALA A 131 7.38 12.47 18.82
C ALA A 131 7.41 11.83 20.22
N GLY A 132 8.51 11.21 20.61
CA GLY A 132 8.70 10.69 21.96
C GLY A 132 8.63 11.79 23.04
N LEU A 133 9.25 12.95 22.77
CA LEU A 133 9.17 14.10 23.67
C LEU A 133 7.76 14.68 23.78
N VAL A 134 6.99 14.71 22.70
CA VAL A 134 5.58 15.11 22.72
C VAL A 134 4.78 14.20 23.64
N VAL A 135 4.96 12.89 23.52
CA VAL A 135 4.27 11.91 24.39
C VAL A 135 4.66 12.12 25.85
N GLU A 136 5.94 12.27 26.14
CA GLU A 136 6.40 12.51 27.52
C GLU A 136 5.80 13.80 28.10
N SER A 137 5.81 14.88 27.34
CA SER A 137 5.25 16.17 27.76
C SER A 137 3.75 16.07 28.03
N LEU A 138 2.99 15.42 27.15
CA LEU A 138 1.55 15.21 27.32
C LEU A 138 1.22 14.25 28.47
N TYR A 139 2.01 13.20 28.64
CA TYR A 139 1.84 12.26 29.73
C TYR A 139 1.91 12.95 31.10
N LYS A 140 2.89 13.84 31.27
CA LYS A 140 3.05 14.65 32.48
C LYS A 140 1.94 15.69 32.63
N PHE A 141 1.63 16.43 31.56
CA PHE A 141 0.61 17.49 31.59
C PHE A 141 -0.80 16.95 31.89
N LEU A 142 -1.16 15.80 31.31
CA LEU A 142 -2.47 15.17 31.51
C LEU A 142 -2.55 14.31 32.78
N ASN A 143 -1.47 14.22 33.57
CA ASN A 143 -1.37 13.43 34.80
C ASN A 143 -1.77 11.96 34.59
N LEU A 144 -1.10 11.31 33.63
CA LEU A 144 -1.45 9.96 33.19
C LEU A 144 -0.75 8.82 33.96
N GLU A 145 -0.09 9.10 35.08
CA GLU A 145 0.69 8.13 35.86
C GLU A 145 -0.14 6.94 36.38
N ASN A 146 -1.42 7.15 36.60
CA ASN A 146 -2.36 6.12 37.05
C ASN A 146 -3.33 5.65 35.91
N LYS A 147 -2.98 5.92 34.67
CA LYS A 147 -3.76 5.55 33.49
C LYS A 147 -3.04 4.49 32.67
N LYS A 148 -3.82 3.68 31.98
CA LYS A 148 -3.32 2.70 31.01
C LYS A 148 -3.06 3.40 29.69
N VAL A 149 -1.79 3.64 29.39
CA VAL A 149 -1.37 4.41 28.23
C VAL A 149 -0.62 3.51 27.26
N ILE A 150 -0.95 3.63 25.97
CA ILE A 150 -0.24 3.00 24.85
C ILE A 150 0.52 4.05 24.07
N TYR A 151 1.72 3.72 23.66
CA TYR A 151 2.44 4.38 22.58
C TYR A 151 2.70 3.39 21.44
N GLN A 152 2.10 3.63 20.28
CA GLN A 152 2.29 2.82 19.09
C GLN A 152 3.14 3.58 18.06
N ALA A 153 4.26 2.98 17.68
CA ALA A 153 5.19 3.49 16.67
C ALA A 153 5.07 2.67 15.38
N ASN A 154 4.92 3.38 14.24
CA ASN A 154 4.80 2.75 12.94
C ASN A 154 6.11 2.87 12.16
N GLU A 155 6.66 1.75 11.72
CA GLU A 155 7.86 1.61 10.93
C GLU A 155 9.16 1.97 11.67
N TRP A 156 10.31 1.57 11.07
CA TRP A 156 11.63 1.93 11.59
C TRP A 156 11.77 3.45 11.81
N MET A 157 11.09 4.23 11.01
CA MET A 157 11.07 5.70 11.07
C MET A 157 10.59 6.24 12.42
N CYS A 158 9.80 5.46 13.16
CA CYS A 158 9.30 5.81 14.49
C CYS A 158 9.93 4.99 15.62
N GLY A 159 10.92 4.17 15.31
CA GLY A 159 11.54 3.27 16.29
C GLY A 159 12.25 3.99 17.43
N LEU A 160 12.97 5.07 17.13
CA LEU A 160 13.69 5.84 18.15
C LEU A 160 12.75 6.37 19.26
N GLY A 161 11.59 6.89 18.88
CA GLY A 161 10.59 7.36 19.83
C GLY A 161 10.06 6.25 20.75
N ALA A 162 9.86 5.05 20.20
CA ALA A 162 9.46 3.89 20.99
C ALA A 162 10.53 3.49 22.01
N LEU A 163 11.80 3.48 21.61
CA LEU A 163 12.92 3.21 22.52
C LEU A 163 13.07 4.29 23.58
N TYR A 164 12.91 5.55 23.21
CA TYR A 164 12.92 6.68 24.13
C TYR A 164 11.82 6.51 25.21
N ILE A 165 10.60 6.25 24.81
CA ILE A 165 9.48 6.03 25.74
C ILE A 165 9.71 4.80 26.61
N LYS A 166 10.20 3.70 26.04
CA LYS A 166 10.51 2.49 26.80
C LYS A 166 11.47 2.75 27.96
N LYS A 167 12.44 3.62 27.74
CA LYS A 167 13.42 4.01 28.76
C LYS A 167 12.90 5.06 29.73
N SER A 168 12.28 6.13 29.22
CA SER A 168 11.94 7.32 30.00
C SER A 168 10.62 7.18 30.75
N LEU A 169 9.67 6.42 30.20
CA LEU A 169 8.32 6.22 30.74
C LEU A 169 7.93 4.73 30.69
N PRO A 170 8.60 3.87 31.47
CA PRO A 170 8.39 2.42 31.40
C PRO A 170 6.97 1.96 31.77
N ALA A 171 6.15 2.83 32.38
CA ALA A 171 4.75 2.57 32.66
C ALA A 171 3.86 2.57 31.40
N ILE A 172 4.30 3.19 30.31
CA ILE A 172 3.57 3.18 29.04
C ILE A 172 3.78 1.84 28.35
N GLY A 173 2.68 1.24 27.86
CA GLY A 173 2.74 0.06 27.00
C GLY A 173 3.20 0.46 25.60
N THR A 174 4.32 -0.08 25.15
CA THR A 174 4.91 0.25 23.84
C THR A 174 4.57 -0.82 22.80
N ILE A 175 4.13 -0.37 21.61
CA ILE A 175 3.86 -1.22 20.46
C ILE A 175 4.68 -0.72 19.30
N PHE A 176 5.33 -1.63 18.58
CA PHE A 176 6.03 -1.33 17.35
C PHE A 176 5.41 -2.15 16.21
N THR A 177 4.98 -1.46 15.17
CA THR A 177 4.43 -2.08 13.97
C THR A 177 5.37 -1.86 12.79
N THR A 178 6.00 -2.93 12.29
CA THR A 178 6.70 -2.87 11.01
C THR A 178 5.74 -3.28 9.89
N HIS A 179 5.62 -2.46 8.85
CA HIS A 179 4.76 -2.72 7.71
C HIS A 179 5.47 -3.49 6.59
N ALA A 180 6.78 -3.46 6.60
CA ALA A 180 7.70 -4.30 5.84
C ALA A 180 9.06 -4.21 6.51
N THR A 181 9.81 -5.30 6.62
CA THR A 181 11.15 -5.19 7.15
C THR A 181 12.03 -4.40 6.16
N SER A 182 12.85 -3.49 6.67
CA SER A 182 13.74 -2.68 5.82
C SER A 182 14.71 -3.58 5.05
N ILE A 183 15.23 -4.62 5.70
CA ILE A 183 16.18 -5.55 5.06
C ILE A 183 15.50 -6.50 4.08
N GLY A 184 14.31 -7.02 4.38
CA GLY A 184 13.57 -7.87 3.46
C GLY A 184 13.18 -7.13 2.17
N ARG A 185 12.70 -5.91 2.30
CA ARG A 185 12.43 -5.03 1.17
C ARG A 185 13.70 -4.76 0.35
N SER A 186 14.84 -4.57 1.00
CA SER A 186 16.11 -4.32 0.33
C SER A 186 16.63 -5.56 -0.42
N ILE A 187 16.50 -6.74 0.16
CA ILE A 187 16.87 -8.02 -0.51
C ILE A 187 16.02 -8.18 -1.78
N ALA A 188 14.71 -8.05 -1.67
CA ALA A 188 13.79 -8.14 -2.81
C ALA A 188 14.05 -7.04 -3.86
N GLY A 189 14.27 -5.80 -3.42
CA GLY A 189 14.54 -4.66 -4.29
C GLY A 189 15.86 -4.75 -5.05
N ASN A 190 16.83 -5.48 -4.52
CA ASN A 190 18.12 -5.76 -5.19
C ASN A 190 18.09 -7.05 -6.02
N ASN A 191 16.91 -7.57 -6.35
CA ASN A 191 16.69 -8.77 -7.15
C ASN A 191 17.37 -10.04 -6.58
N LYS A 192 17.60 -10.07 -5.29
CA LYS A 192 18.09 -11.26 -4.60
C LYS A 192 16.90 -12.18 -4.26
N PRO A 193 17.09 -13.52 -4.29
CA PRO A 193 16.06 -14.47 -3.89
C PRO A 193 15.79 -14.33 -2.38
N LEU A 194 14.63 -13.82 -2.02
CA LEU A 194 14.26 -13.59 -0.63
C LEU A 194 13.70 -14.85 0.03
N TYR A 195 12.70 -15.46 -0.59
CA TYR A 195 11.85 -16.45 0.07
C TYR A 195 12.49 -17.83 0.12
N GLU A 196 13.18 -18.26 -0.95
CA GLU A 196 13.86 -19.57 -1.01
C GLU A 196 14.93 -19.72 0.07
N TYR A 197 15.64 -18.62 0.38
CA TYR A 197 16.75 -18.61 1.33
C TYR A 197 16.45 -17.82 2.60
N LEU A 198 15.21 -17.47 2.85
CA LEU A 198 14.82 -16.67 4.01
C LEU A 198 15.30 -17.28 5.32
N TRP A 199 15.19 -18.58 5.46
CA TRP A 199 15.64 -19.36 6.61
C TRP A 199 17.17 -19.38 6.82
N ALA A 200 17.93 -19.08 5.76
CA ALA A 200 19.39 -19.10 5.77
C ALA A 200 20.03 -17.71 5.87
N TYR A 201 19.28 -16.65 5.58
CA TYR A 201 19.78 -15.29 5.68
C TYR A 201 20.03 -14.90 7.14
N ASN A 202 21.18 -14.24 7.37
CA ASN A 202 21.41 -13.48 8.58
C ASN A 202 21.09 -12.01 8.30
N GLY A 203 20.11 -11.44 9.02
CA GLY A 203 19.63 -10.07 8.78
C GLY A 203 20.74 -9.01 8.97
N ASP A 204 21.58 -9.15 9.99
CA ASP A 204 22.67 -8.23 10.27
C ASP A 204 23.75 -8.26 9.17
N GLN A 205 24.10 -9.47 8.69
CA GLN A 205 25.03 -9.64 7.58
C GLN A 205 24.46 -9.03 6.29
N MET A 206 23.21 -9.32 5.98
CA MET A 206 22.55 -8.78 4.79
C MET A 206 22.43 -7.25 4.85
N ALA A 207 22.20 -6.69 6.03
CA ALA A 207 22.22 -5.25 6.22
C ALA A 207 23.58 -4.65 5.90
N GLY A 208 24.67 -5.31 6.29
CA GLY A 208 26.03 -4.92 5.91
C GLY A 208 26.26 -4.96 4.40
N GLU A 209 25.88 -6.07 3.76
CA GLU A 209 26.04 -6.24 2.30
C GLU A 209 25.24 -5.23 1.46
N LEU A 210 24.04 -4.87 1.92
CA LEU A 210 23.13 -3.99 1.20
C LEU A 210 23.16 -2.54 1.69
N ASN A 211 24.10 -2.19 2.55
CA ASN A 211 24.24 -0.85 3.13
C ASN A 211 22.96 -0.36 3.84
N MET A 212 22.39 -1.22 4.68
CA MET A 212 21.15 -0.99 5.42
C MET A 212 21.34 -1.06 6.94
N GLN A 213 22.60 -0.98 7.42
CA GLN A 213 22.95 -1.24 8.82
C GLN A 213 22.13 -0.42 9.81
N SER A 214 22.06 0.90 9.62
CA SER A 214 21.39 1.77 10.59
C SER A 214 19.87 1.57 10.59
N LYS A 215 19.23 1.48 9.42
CA LYS A 215 17.79 1.21 9.32
C LYS A 215 17.42 -0.15 9.88
N HIS A 216 18.20 -1.18 9.58
CA HIS A 216 18.00 -2.51 10.13
C HIS A 216 18.22 -2.54 11.64
N SER A 217 19.27 -1.86 12.14
CA SER A 217 19.60 -1.81 13.56
C SER A 217 18.49 -1.17 14.38
N ILE A 218 17.98 0.00 13.97
CA ILE A 218 16.86 0.64 14.70
C ILE A 218 15.59 -0.20 14.67
N GLU A 219 15.28 -0.83 13.55
CA GLU A 219 14.11 -1.71 13.43
C GLU A 219 14.24 -2.93 14.33
N LYS A 220 15.38 -3.62 14.29
CA LYS A 220 15.66 -4.80 15.11
C LYS A 220 15.61 -4.48 16.60
N GLN A 221 16.33 -3.45 17.04
CA GLN A 221 16.39 -3.09 18.46
C GLN A 221 15.04 -2.60 18.98
N THR A 222 14.27 -1.88 18.16
CA THR A 222 12.90 -1.50 18.54
C THR A 222 12.03 -2.73 18.74
N ALA A 223 12.03 -3.66 17.78
CA ALA A 223 11.25 -4.90 17.89
C ALA A 223 11.59 -5.71 19.14
N TRP A 224 12.87 -5.77 19.51
CA TRP A 224 13.33 -6.52 20.69
C TRP A 224 13.00 -5.85 22.04
N ASN A 225 12.83 -4.54 22.06
CA ASN A 225 12.67 -3.80 23.31
C ASN A 225 11.24 -3.38 23.64
N VAL A 226 10.33 -3.30 22.66
CA VAL A 226 8.93 -2.95 22.91
C VAL A 226 8.16 -4.06 23.64
N ASP A 227 7.03 -3.70 24.23
CA ASP A 227 6.18 -4.64 24.95
C ASP A 227 5.35 -5.54 24.00
N CYS A 228 5.05 -5.04 22.80
CA CYS A 228 4.35 -5.80 21.76
C CYS A 228 4.92 -5.46 20.38
N PHE A 229 5.44 -6.46 19.70
CA PHE A 229 5.94 -6.35 18.34
C PHE A 229 4.91 -6.89 17.34
N THR A 230 4.58 -6.12 16.31
CA THR A 230 3.51 -6.43 15.37
C THR A 230 3.92 -6.20 13.93
N THR A 231 3.23 -6.85 13.01
CA THR A 231 3.33 -6.63 11.56
C THR A 231 1.97 -6.83 10.90
N VAL A 232 1.87 -6.64 9.60
CA VAL A 232 0.60 -6.51 8.86
C VAL A 232 0.11 -7.80 8.20
N SER A 233 0.93 -8.85 8.14
CA SER A 233 0.55 -10.11 7.49
C SER A 233 1.40 -11.28 7.96
N ASP A 234 0.92 -12.51 7.69
CA ASP A 234 1.65 -13.74 8.03
C ASP A 234 2.95 -13.88 7.22
N ILE A 235 2.96 -13.43 5.96
CA ILE A 235 4.18 -13.46 5.15
C ILE A 235 5.25 -12.53 5.73
N THR A 236 4.87 -11.33 6.15
CA THR A 236 5.81 -10.41 6.80
C THR A 236 6.20 -10.87 8.21
N ALA A 237 5.31 -11.56 8.92
CA ALA A 237 5.63 -12.17 10.23
C ALA A 237 6.75 -13.21 10.10
N THR A 238 6.73 -14.02 9.05
CA THR A 238 7.82 -14.97 8.74
C THR A 238 9.13 -14.23 8.45
N GLU A 239 9.05 -13.16 7.68
CA GLU A 239 10.20 -12.29 7.38
C GLU A 239 10.79 -11.66 8.65
N CYS A 240 9.96 -11.17 9.56
CA CYS A 240 10.38 -10.65 10.87
C CYS A 240 11.12 -11.70 11.69
N LYS A 241 10.56 -12.90 11.77
CA LYS A 241 11.17 -14.01 12.52
C LYS A 241 12.58 -14.33 12.03
N GLU A 242 12.77 -14.39 10.71
CA GLU A 242 14.03 -14.84 10.12
C GLU A 242 15.07 -13.70 10.00
N LEU A 243 14.65 -12.47 9.70
CA LEU A 243 15.59 -11.36 9.43
C LEU A 243 15.79 -10.41 10.63
N ILE A 244 14.83 -10.32 11.52
CA ILE A 244 14.91 -9.52 12.76
C ILE A 244 15.23 -10.41 13.97
N ASP A 245 15.23 -11.71 13.79
CA ASP A 245 15.40 -12.72 14.84
C ASP A 245 14.36 -12.62 15.96
N LYS A 246 13.15 -12.13 15.62
CA LYS A 246 12.07 -11.99 16.60
C LYS A 246 10.71 -12.30 15.96
N PRO A 247 9.99 -13.30 16.47
CA PRO A 247 8.59 -13.51 16.11
C PRO A 247 7.74 -12.31 16.52
N VAL A 248 6.72 -11.99 15.74
CA VAL A 248 5.73 -10.99 16.11
C VAL A 248 4.75 -11.55 17.15
N ASP A 249 4.26 -10.68 18.02
CA ASP A 249 3.28 -11.04 19.03
C ASP A 249 1.86 -11.09 18.44
N VAL A 250 1.55 -10.19 17.52
CA VAL A 250 0.26 -10.11 16.84
C VAL A 250 0.45 -9.68 15.38
N VAL A 251 -0.30 -10.31 14.48
CA VAL A 251 -0.47 -9.83 13.11
C VAL A 251 -1.66 -8.89 13.05
N LEU A 252 -1.45 -7.68 12.53
CA LEU A 252 -2.44 -6.62 12.37
C LEU A 252 -2.78 -6.45 10.87
N PRO A 253 -3.69 -7.23 10.31
CA PRO A 253 -4.02 -7.12 8.89
C PRO A 253 -4.58 -5.74 8.57
N ASN A 254 -4.28 -5.23 7.38
CA ASN A 254 -4.68 -3.89 6.96
C ASN A 254 -6.13 -3.88 6.51
N GLY A 255 -6.99 -3.32 7.34
CA GLY A 255 -8.38 -3.08 7.03
C GLY A 255 -8.60 -1.84 6.16
N PHE A 256 -9.84 -1.61 5.83
CA PHE A 256 -10.27 -0.43 5.08
C PHE A 256 -11.73 -0.09 5.41
N GLU A 257 -12.20 1.01 4.87
CA GLU A 257 -13.62 1.37 4.80
C GLU A 257 -14.07 1.37 3.33
N ASP A 258 -15.31 1.02 3.08
CA ASP A 258 -15.84 0.87 1.72
C ASP A 258 -16.82 2.01 1.31
N ASP A 259 -16.77 3.13 2.01
CA ASP A 259 -17.63 4.30 1.74
C ASP A 259 -17.45 4.87 0.33
N PHE A 260 -16.27 4.63 -0.28
CA PHE A 260 -15.96 5.08 -1.63
C PHE A 260 -16.59 4.23 -2.73
N VAL A 261 -17.20 3.09 -2.39
CA VAL A 261 -17.86 2.21 -3.37
C VAL A 261 -19.29 2.69 -3.60
N PRO A 262 -19.66 3.12 -4.82
CA PRO A 262 -21.02 3.50 -5.12
C PRO A 262 -21.97 2.32 -5.03
N LYS A 263 -23.24 2.58 -4.78
CA LYS A 263 -24.28 1.57 -4.59
C LYS A 263 -25.39 1.69 -5.62
N GLY A 264 -26.07 0.57 -5.90
CA GLY A 264 -27.26 0.54 -6.73
C GLY A 264 -27.05 1.09 -8.16
N SER A 265 -27.92 1.96 -8.59
CA SER A 265 -27.88 2.54 -9.94
C SER A 265 -26.62 3.41 -10.19
N GLU A 266 -26.08 4.04 -9.16
CA GLU A 266 -24.85 4.82 -9.29
C GLU A 266 -23.64 3.93 -9.60
N PHE A 267 -23.58 2.73 -9.02
CA PHE A 267 -22.55 1.75 -9.37
C PHE A 267 -22.60 1.38 -10.85
N THR A 268 -23.78 1.03 -11.35
CA THR A 268 -23.99 0.68 -12.76
C THR A 268 -23.63 1.84 -13.69
N LYS A 269 -24.05 3.05 -13.35
CA LYS A 269 -23.75 4.27 -14.11
C LYS A 269 -22.25 4.52 -14.23
N LYS A 270 -21.54 4.46 -13.10
CA LYS A 270 -20.07 4.66 -13.06
C LYS A 270 -19.33 3.54 -13.80
N ARG A 271 -19.75 2.28 -13.63
CA ARG A 271 -19.19 1.16 -14.36
C ARG A 271 -19.33 1.34 -15.88
N ASN A 272 -20.50 1.70 -16.34
CA ASN A 272 -20.74 1.93 -17.79
C ASN A 272 -19.91 3.10 -18.31
N ALA A 273 -19.80 4.18 -17.57
CA ALA A 273 -18.96 5.32 -17.94
C ALA A 273 -17.49 4.97 -18.02
N ALA A 274 -16.97 4.20 -17.06
CA ALA A 274 -15.60 3.71 -17.08
C ALA A 274 -15.31 2.82 -18.28
N ARG A 275 -16.16 1.83 -18.55
CA ARG A 275 -16.02 0.94 -19.69
C ARG A 275 -16.02 1.70 -21.02
N LYS A 276 -16.96 2.64 -21.17
CA LYS A 276 -17.03 3.49 -22.36
C LYS A 276 -15.74 4.30 -22.55
N ALA A 277 -15.20 4.90 -21.51
CA ALA A 277 -13.96 5.67 -21.57
C ALA A 277 -12.76 4.79 -21.95
N LEU A 278 -12.64 3.61 -21.34
CA LEU A 278 -11.54 2.66 -21.61
C LEU A 278 -11.60 2.10 -23.04
N LEU A 279 -12.78 1.73 -23.53
CA LEU A 279 -12.96 1.25 -24.91
C LEU A 279 -12.69 2.36 -25.92
N LYS A 280 -13.11 3.58 -25.64
CA LYS A 280 -12.81 4.75 -26.50
C LYS A 280 -11.31 5.03 -26.57
N LEU A 281 -10.62 4.99 -25.44
CA LEU A 281 -9.16 5.14 -25.40
C LEU A 281 -8.45 4.04 -26.19
N ALA A 282 -8.86 2.80 -26.00
CA ALA A 282 -8.29 1.66 -26.71
C ALA A 282 -8.48 1.76 -28.23
N ASN A 283 -9.66 2.14 -28.68
CA ASN A 283 -9.90 2.39 -30.12
C ASN A 283 -9.02 3.53 -30.66
N ALA A 284 -8.90 4.64 -29.91
CA ALA A 284 -8.06 5.77 -30.33
C ALA A 284 -6.60 5.36 -30.53
N LEU A 285 -6.07 4.49 -29.68
CA LEU A 285 -4.69 3.99 -29.77
C LEU A 285 -4.51 2.91 -30.85
N THR A 286 -5.39 1.92 -30.87
CA THR A 286 -5.19 0.68 -31.64
C THR A 286 -5.95 0.64 -32.95
N GLY A 287 -6.94 1.50 -33.14
CA GLY A 287 -7.82 1.47 -34.33
C GLY A 287 -8.68 0.21 -34.38
N SER A 288 -8.86 -0.49 -33.27
CA SER A 288 -9.64 -1.73 -33.24
C SER A 288 -11.03 -1.48 -32.67
N SER A 289 -12.01 -2.22 -33.18
CA SER A 289 -13.35 -2.28 -32.63
C SER A 289 -13.43 -3.34 -31.53
N PHE A 290 -14.10 -3.01 -30.47
CA PHE A 290 -14.24 -3.89 -29.31
C PHE A 290 -15.69 -4.28 -29.10
N PRO A 291 -16.04 -5.60 -29.15
CA PRO A 291 -17.37 -6.08 -28.80
C PRO A 291 -17.72 -5.75 -27.33
N ASP A 292 -19.02 -5.69 -27.02
CA ASP A 292 -19.50 -5.38 -25.67
C ASP A 292 -19.04 -6.41 -24.61
N ASP A 293 -18.78 -7.64 -25.02
CA ASP A 293 -18.30 -8.74 -24.19
C ASP A 293 -16.77 -8.80 -24.07
N THR A 294 -16.04 -7.81 -24.59
CA THR A 294 -14.59 -7.69 -24.41
C THR A 294 -14.26 -7.65 -22.91
N LEU A 295 -13.32 -8.51 -22.50
CA LEU A 295 -12.84 -8.51 -21.12
C LEU A 295 -11.88 -7.33 -20.90
N ILE A 296 -12.21 -6.47 -19.95
CA ILE A 296 -11.32 -5.41 -19.50
C ILE A 296 -10.57 -5.90 -18.27
N VAL A 297 -9.27 -6.09 -18.42
CA VAL A 297 -8.35 -6.58 -17.39
C VAL A 297 -7.40 -5.45 -17.01
N GLY A 298 -6.96 -5.38 -15.76
CA GLY A 298 -6.01 -4.35 -15.37
C GLY A 298 -5.06 -4.78 -14.27
N THR A 299 -3.94 -4.09 -14.22
CA THR A 299 -3.04 -4.07 -13.07
C THR A 299 -2.67 -2.64 -12.74
N SER A 300 -2.40 -2.38 -11.46
CA SER A 300 -2.07 -1.04 -10.96
C SER A 300 -1.15 -1.13 -9.76
N GLY A 301 -0.52 -0.03 -9.41
CA GLY A 301 0.39 0.05 -8.26
C GLY A 301 1.60 0.93 -8.56
N ARG A 302 2.58 0.91 -7.67
CA ARG A 302 3.86 1.62 -7.87
C ARG A 302 4.68 0.93 -8.96
N TYR A 303 5.54 1.69 -9.61
CA TYR A 303 6.44 1.16 -10.64
C TYR A 303 7.61 0.38 -10.01
N GLU A 304 7.28 -0.78 -9.48
CA GLU A 304 8.24 -1.77 -8.99
C GLU A 304 8.14 -3.00 -9.90
N PHE A 305 8.91 -3.01 -10.97
CA PHE A 305 8.74 -3.90 -12.12
C PHE A 305 8.65 -5.38 -11.76
N ARG A 306 9.57 -5.88 -10.91
CA ARG A 306 9.56 -7.25 -10.40
C ARG A 306 8.65 -7.41 -9.18
N ASN A 307 8.77 -6.53 -8.20
CA ASN A 307 8.11 -6.71 -6.90
C ASN A 307 6.59 -6.60 -6.98
N LYS A 308 6.07 -5.77 -7.89
CA LYS A 308 4.63 -5.69 -8.18
C LYS A 308 4.16 -6.68 -9.25
N GLY A 309 5.08 -7.46 -9.84
CA GLY A 309 4.75 -8.45 -10.86
C GLY A 309 4.36 -7.87 -12.22
N ILE A 310 4.80 -6.66 -12.53
CA ILE A 310 4.53 -6.03 -13.82
C ILE A 310 5.11 -6.87 -14.95
N ASP A 311 6.31 -7.39 -14.76
CA ASP A 311 7.00 -8.29 -15.69
C ASP A 311 6.18 -9.55 -15.99
N VAL A 312 5.74 -10.26 -14.98
CA VAL A 312 4.97 -11.51 -15.15
C VAL A 312 3.55 -11.24 -15.69
N PHE A 313 2.99 -10.07 -15.42
CA PHE A 313 1.73 -9.66 -16.03
C PHE A 313 1.88 -9.50 -17.55
N ILE A 314 2.90 -8.80 -18.01
CA ILE A 314 3.17 -8.63 -19.45
C ILE A 314 3.43 -9.99 -20.13
N GLU A 315 4.24 -10.84 -19.49
CA GLU A 315 4.49 -12.20 -19.96
C GLU A 315 3.19 -13.01 -20.09
N ALA A 316 2.33 -12.96 -19.07
CA ALA A 316 1.05 -13.64 -19.10
C ALA A 316 0.13 -13.14 -20.22
N MET A 317 0.09 -11.82 -20.46
CA MET A 317 -0.70 -11.23 -21.55
C MET A 317 -0.16 -11.64 -22.92
N ASN A 318 1.15 -11.73 -23.07
CA ASN A 318 1.77 -12.24 -24.29
C ASN A 318 1.37 -13.71 -24.55
N ARG A 319 1.48 -14.58 -23.55
CA ARG A 319 1.05 -15.98 -23.67
C ARG A 319 -0.45 -16.11 -23.95
N LEU A 320 -1.26 -15.26 -23.31
CA LEU A 320 -2.69 -15.23 -23.51
C LEU A 320 -3.07 -14.87 -24.95
N ASN A 321 -2.33 -13.93 -25.56
CA ASN A 321 -2.56 -13.53 -26.97
C ASN A 321 -2.43 -14.70 -27.94
N HIS A 322 -1.60 -15.69 -27.61
CA HIS A 322 -1.34 -16.86 -28.43
C HIS A 322 -2.15 -18.10 -28.01
N ASP A 323 -3.02 -17.98 -27.00
CA ASP A 323 -3.83 -19.09 -26.52
C ASP A 323 -5.12 -19.24 -27.34
N GLU A 324 -5.27 -20.38 -28.03
CA GLU A 324 -6.44 -20.65 -28.88
C GLU A 324 -7.73 -20.86 -28.08
N LYS A 325 -7.62 -21.17 -26.79
CA LYS A 325 -8.77 -21.42 -25.90
C LYS A 325 -9.42 -20.13 -25.37
N LEU A 326 -8.79 -18.98 -25.61
CA LEU A 326 -9.35 -17.69 -25.20
C LEU A 326 -10.67 -17.43 -25.93
N GLN A 327 -11.76 -17.28 -25.18
CA GLN A 327 -13.12 -17.19 -25.72
C GLN A 327 -13.55 -15.78 -26.09
N LYS A 328 -12.89 -14.76 -25.54
CA LYS A 328 -13.24 -13.35 -25.72
C LYS A 328 -11.99 -12.51 -25.94
N PRO A 329 -12.07 -11.42 -26.71
CA PRO A 329 -10.97 -10.47 -26.76
C PRO A 329 -10.70 -9.87 -25.38
N VAL A 330 -9.44 -9.57 -25.12
CA VAL A 330 -8.97 -8.98 -23.86
C VAL A 330 -8.34 -7.63 -24.12
N LEU A 331 -8.76 -6.65 -23.36
CA LEU A 331 -8.16 -5.33 -23.30
C LEU A 331 -7.53 -5.16 -21.92
N ALA A 332 -6.21 -5.14 -21.86
CA ALA A 332 -5.44 -5.10 -20.61
C ALA A 332 -4.81 -3.71 -20.42
N PHE A 333 -4.98 -3.15 -19.22
CA PHE A 333 -4.43 -1.86 -18.83
C PHE A 333 -3.36 -2.02 -17.75
N LEU A 334 -2.20 -1.39 -17.99
CA LEU A 334 -1.14 -1.18 -17.01
C LEU A 334 -1.26 0.26 -16.48
N GLU A 335 -1.80 0.42 -15.29
CA GLU A 335 -2.02 1.73 -14.65
C GLU A 335 -0.96 1.94 -13.57
N VAL A 336 0.26 2.24 -14.02
CA VAL A 336 1.45 2.31 -13.18
C VAL A 336 2.17 3.61 -13.44
N PRO A 337 2.21 4.56 -12.47
CA PRO A 337 2.91 5.83 -12.64
C PRO A 337 4.39 5.62 -12.92
N ALA A 338 4.87 6.19 -14.03
CA ALA A 338 6.27 6.15 -14.46
C ALA A 338 6.89 7.55 -14.47
N TRP A 339 8.06 7.69 -15.05
CA TRP A 339 8.65 9.01 -15.29
C TRP A 339 7.95 9.68 -16.48
N VAL A 340 6.73 10.10 -16.22
CA VAL A 340 5.75 10.54 -17.21
C VAL A 340 5.97 12.00 -17.61
N GLY A 341 5.88 12.25 -18.92
CA GLY A 341 5.76 13.58 -19.52
C GLY A 341 4.32 13.93 -19.86
N ASP A 342 4.13 14.75 -20.88
CA ASP A 342 2.81 15.20 -21.32
C ASP A 342 1.99 14.07 -21.96
N PRO A 343 0.64 14.17 -21.90
CA PRO A 343 -0.24 13.34 -22.73
C PRO A 343 0.13 13.44 -24.22
N ARG A 344 0.05 12.33 -24.91
CA ARG A 344 0.37 12.31 -26.35
C ARG A 344 -0.67 13.07 -27.15
N GLN A 345 -0.21 14.02 -27.95
CA GLN A 345 -1.08 14.91 -28.73
C GLN A 345 -1.94 14.15 -29.74
N ASP A 346 -1.37 13.13 -30.41
CA ASP A 346 -2.09 12.30 -31.39
C ASP A 346 -3.24 11.51 -30.75
N VAL A 347 -3.05 11.03 -29.51
CA VAL A 347 -4.11 10.37 -28.70
C VAL A 347 -5.21 11.36 -28.37
N LEU A 348 -4.85 12.56 -27.88
CA LEU A 348 -5.81 13.61 -27.52
C LEU A 348 -6.65 14.04 -28.72
N GLU A 349 -6.05 14.22 -29.89
CA GLU A 349 -6.76 14.59 -31.12
C GLU A 349 -7.79 13.53 -31.52
N ARG A 350 -7.46 12.24 -31.41
CA ARG A 350 -8.41 11.16 -31.66
C ARG A 350 -9.53 11.11 -30.64
N LEU A 351 -9.23 11.28 -29.35
CA LEU A 351 -10.24 11.29 -28.31
C LEU A 351 -11.24 12.44 -28.46
N GLN A 352 -10.77 13.63 -28.86
CA GLN A 352 -11.63 14.79 -29.10
C GLN A 352 -12.53 14.63 -30.33
N LYS A 353 -12.02 14.00 -31.37
CA LYS A 353 -12.75 13.80 -32.66
C LYS A 353 -13.64 12.56 -32.64
N ALA A 354 -13.45 11.64 -31.73
CA ALA A 354 -14.19 10.39 -31.68
C ALA A 354 -15.69 10.61 -31.40
N LYS A 355 -16.54 10.10 -32.28
CA LYS A 355 -18.01 10.16 -32.17
C LYS A 355 -18.60 9.03 -31.30
N GLY A 356 -17.77 8.03 -30.96
CA GLY A 356 -18.16 6.86 -30.20
C GLY A 356 -16.93 6.06 -29.76
N VAL A 357 -17.12 4.84 -29.32
CA VAL A 357 -16.04 3.97 -28.84
C VAL A 357 -15.24 3.29 -29.98
N ASN A 358 -15.81 3.21 -31.17
CA ASN A 358 -15.25 2.50 -32.36
C ASN A 358 -15.24 3.42 -33.59
N THR A 359 -14.43 4.48 -33.54
CA THR A 359 -14.40 5.52 -34.61
C THR A 359 -13.23 5.35 -35.55
N TYR A 360 -12.09 4.84 -35.06
CA TYR A 360 -10.87 4.67 -35.85
C TYR A 360 -10.64 3.20 -36.18
N ASP A 361 -10.06 2.95 -37.36
CA ASP A 361 -9.75 1.63 -37.91
C ASP A 361 -8.26 1.41 -38.16
N THR A 362 -7.42 2.41 -37.83
CA THR A 362 -5.97 2.37 -37.97
C THR A 362 -5.29 2.67 -36.63
N PRO A 363 -4.22 1.93 -36.28
CA PRO A 363 -3.47 2.20 -35.06
C PRO A 363 -2.67 3.50 -35.14
N LEU A 364 -2.29 4.05 -33.99
CA LEU A 364 -1.23 5.04 -33.87
C LEU A 364 0.15 4.37 -33.94
N ASP A 365 1.21 5.15 -34.14
CA ASP A 365 2.58 4.62 -34.25
C ASP A 365 3.04 3.86 -33.00
N LEU A 366 2.64 4.33 -31.81
CA LEU A 366 2.88 3.65 -30.54
C LEU A 366 1.53 3.31 -29.88
N PRO A 367 0.89 2.22 -30.30
CA PRO A 367 -0.48 1.91 -29.87
C PRO A 367 -0.59 1.35 -28.45
N MET A 368 0.54 1.30 -27.71
CA MET A 368 0.60 0.71 -26.39
C MET A 368 0.72 1.72 -25.23
N ILE A 369 0.85 3.02 -25.49
CA ILE A 369 1.10 4.00 -24.43
C ILE A 369 0.34 5.32 -24.66
N THR A 370 -0.15 5.90 -23.58
CA THR A 370 -1.00 7.11 -23.61
C THR A 370 -0.24 8.42 -23.46
N HIS A 371 0.92 8.40 -22.82
CA HIS A 371 1.74 9.58 -22.51
C HIS A 371 3.15 9.42 -23.04
N ASN A 372 3.84 10.53 -23.24
CA ASN A 372 5.28 10.53 -23.45
C ASN A 372 5.99 10.20 -22.13
N LEU A 373 7.14 9.54 -22.23
CA LEU A 373 8.02 9.29 -21.09
C LEU A 373 9.34 10.04 -21.29
N TYR A 374 9.91 10.58 -20.23
CA TYR A 374 11.25 11.20 -20.29
C TYR A 374 12.34 10.18 -20.61
N ASN A 375 12.14 8.90 -20.27
CA ASN A 375 13.05 7.78 -20.52
C ASN A 375 12.44 6.72 -21.45
N MET A 376 11.75 7.14 -22.51
CA MET A 376 11.02 6.23 -23.43
C MET A 376 11.88 5.08 -23.96
N SER A 377 13.17 5.32 -24.23
CA SER A 377 14.11 4.30 -24.75
C SER A 377 14.51 3.25 -23.71
N ASP A 378 14.42 3.60 -22.43
CA ASP A 378 14.94 2.79 -21.32
C ASP A 378 13.85 2.26 -20.39
N ASP A 379 12.59 2.60 -20.67
CA ASP A 379 11.46 2.13 -19.87
C ASP A 379 11.27 0.62 -19.98
N LYS A 380 11.22 -0.05 -18.85
CA LYS A 380 11.17 -1.52 -18.77
C LYS A 380 9.89 -2.10 -19.35
N VAL A 381 8.73 -1.43 -19.15
CA VAL A 381 7.43 -1.87 -19.68
C VAL A 381 7.45 -1.79 -21.20
N ILE A 382 7.81 -0.64 -21.74
CA ILE A 382 7.87 -0.43 -23.20
C ILE A 382 8.86 -1.38 -23.85
N ASN A 383 10.05 -1.54 -23.28
CA ASN A 383 11.07 -2.42 -23.83
C ASN A 383 10.63 -3.90 -23.79
N MET A 384 9.98 -4.34 -22.73
CA MET A 384 9.46 -5.70 -22.67
C MET A 384 8.35 -5.93 -23.69
N MET A 385 7.40 -5.00 -23.82
CA MET A 385 6.34 -5.09 -24.82
C MET A 385 6.90 -5.14 -26.24
N LYS A 386 7.88 -4.30 -26.55
CA LYS A 386 8.57 -4.33 -27.87
C LYS A 386 9.31 -5.64 -28.09
N SER A 387 9.98 -6.17 -27.09
CA SER A 387 10.72 -7.44 -27.21
C SER A 387 9.81 -8.64 -27.48
N TYR A 388 8.57 -8.57 -27.04
CA TYR A 388 7.53 -9.59 -27.31
C TYR A 388 6.68 -9.29 -28.55
N ASP A 389 7.04 -8.28 -29.33
CA ASP A 389 6.28 -7.86 -30.53
C ASP A 389 4.82 -7.51 -30.24
N MET A 390 4.55 -6.94 -29.07
CA MET A 390 3.20 -6.56 -28.60
C MET A 390 2.80 -5.18 -29.11
N TRP A 391 2.39 -5.11 -30.37
CA TRP A 391 2.04 -3.85 -31.04
C TRP A 391 0.54 -3.59 -31.14
N ASN A 392 -0.28 -4.36 -30.42
CA ASN A 392 -1.74 -4.20 -30.43
C ASN A 392 -2.34 -4.20 -31.83
N ARG A 393 -1.87 -5.12 -32.68
CA ARG A 393 -2.36 -5.25 -34.04
C ARG A 393 -3.82 -5.69 -34.06
N LYS A 394 -4.48 -5.49 -35.21
CA LYS A 394 -5.90 -5.81 -35.34
C LYS A 394 -6.19 -7.30 -35.08
N GLU A 395 -5.29 -8.18 -35.48
CA GLU A 395 -5.37 -9.63 -35.30
C GLU A 395 -5.09 -10.09 -33.86
N ASP A 396 -4.46 -9.26 -33.01
CA ASP A 396 -4.16 -9.61 -31.63
C ASP A 396 -5.44 -9.76 -30.83
N LYS A 397 -5.60 -10.91 -30.17
CA LYS A 397 -6.73 -11.18 -29.26
C LYS A 397 -6.61 -10.40 -27.95
N VAL A 398 -5.39 -10.09 -27.55
CA VAL A 398 -5.06 -9.33 -26.33
C VAL A 398 -4.36 -8.05 -26.73
N LYS A 399 -4.91 -6.92 -26.31
CA LYS A 399 -4.29 -5.62 -26.46
C LYS A 399 -3.90 -5.07 -25.11
N VAL A 400 -2.66 -4.61 -24.99
CA VAL A 400 -2.10 -4.10 -23.72
C VAL A 400 -1.80 -2.61 -23.87
N ILE A 401 -2.35 -1.81 -22.95
CA ILE A 401 -2.20 -0.36 -22.96
C ILE A 401 -1.58 0.07 -21.63
N PHE A 402 -0.47 0.80 -21.74
CA PHE A 402 0.22 1.39 -20.61
C PHE A 402 -0.25 2.82 -20.39
N ILE A 403 -0.81 3.09 -19.20
CA ILE A 403 -1.18 4.41 -18.71
C ILE A 403 -0.18 4.79 -17.62
N PRO A 404 0.90 5.52 -17.95
CA PRO A 404 2.02 5.76 -17.03
C PRO A 404 1.83 6.96 -16.12
N SER A 405 0.59 7.34 -15.85
CA SER A 405 0.25 8.50 -15.04
C SER A 405 -0.58 8.12 -13.82
N TYR A 406 -0.50 8.94 -12.76
CA TYR A 406 -1.44 8.83 -11.65
C TYR A 406 -2.86 9.13 -12.12
N LEU A 407 -3.80 8.27 -11.80
CA LEU A 407 -5.22 8.45 -12.05
C LEU A 407 -5.85 9.24 -10.89
N ASN A 408 -5.64 10.53 -10.90
CA ASN A 408 -6.12 11.47 -9.87
C ASN A 408 -7.30 12.34 -10.34
N GLY A 409 -7.79 12.10 -11.56
CA GLY A 409 -8.82 12.90 -12.21
C GLY A 409 -8.30 13.99 -13.14
N ASP A 410 -6.97 14.15 -13.22
CA ASP A 410 -6.30 15.21 -14.00
C ASP A 410 -5.05 14.67 -14.73
N ASP A 411 -5.15 13.45 -15.26
CA ASP A 411 -4.07 12.80 -15.99
C ASP A 411 -3.94 13.28 -17.47
N GLY A 412 -4.90 14.04 -17.95
CA GLY A 412 -4.93 14.60 -19.30
C GLY A 412 -5.44 13.66 -20.40
N ILE A 413 -5.68 12.40 -20.08
CA ILE A 413 -6.21 11.38 -21.03
C ILE A 413 -7.60 10.89 -20.61
N LEU A 414 -7.69 10.17 -19.51
CA LEU A 414 -8.97 9.70 -18.96
C LEU A 414 -9.66 10.76 -18.11
N ASN A 415 -8.90 11.54 -17.37
CA ASN A 415 -9.38 12.53 -16.40
C ASN A 415 -10.40 11.95 -15.43
N MET A 416 -10.17 10.72 -15.01
CA MET A 416 -11.00 9.97 -14.07
C MET A 416 -10.15 9.52 -12.89
N PRO A 417 -10.66 9.68 -11.64
CA PRO A 417 -9.98 9.11 -10.48
C PRO A 417 -9.88 7.59 -10.58
N TYR A 418 -8.86 7.02 -9.97
CA TYR A 418 -8.59 5.57 -10.00
C TYR A 418 -9.82 4.71 -9.69
N TYR A 419 -10.61 5.09 -8.67
CA TYR A 419 -11.82 4.35 -8.30
C TYR A 419 -12.92 4.40 -9.37
N ASP A 420 -12.98 5.47 -10.14
CA ASP A 420 -13.91 5.59 -11.27
C ASP A 420 -13.43 4.81 -12.51
N VAL A 421 -12.18 4.35 -12.51
CA VAL A 421 -11.60 3.50 -13.58
C VAL A 421 -11.69 2.01 -13.21
N ILE A 422 -11.30 1.64 -11.99
CA ILE A 422 -11.29 0.23 -11.57
C ILE A 422 -12.68 -0.41 -11.65
N ILE A 423 -13.74 0.33 -11.35
CA ILE A 423 -15.13 -0.13 -11.39
C ILE A 423 -15.55 -0.67 -12.76
N GLY A 424 -14.88 -0.21 -13.84
CA GLY A 424 -15.15 -0.64 -15.21
C GLY A 424 -14.51 -1.96 -15.62
N LYS A 425 -13.63 -2.52 -14.79
CA LYS A 425 -12.89 -3.75 -15.12
C LYS A 425 -13.72 -5.00 -14.84
N ASP A 426 -13.38 -6.06 -15.54
CA ASP A 426 -13.94 -7.41 -15.34
C ASP A 426 -13.07 -8.24 -14.43
N LEU A 427 -11.76 -8.03 -14.47
CA LEU A 427 -10.75 -8.77 -13.72
C LEU A 427 -9.53 -7.90 -13.50
N THR A 428 -8.89 -8.01 -12.34
CA THR A 428 -7.60 -7.38 -12.05
C THR A 428 -6.56 -8.43 -11.72
N VAL A 429 -5.29 -8.09 -11.96
CA VAL A 429 -4.16 -8.99 -11.77
C VAL A 429 -3.07 -8.27 -11.01
N TYR A 430 -2.73 -8.76 -9.83
CA TYR A 430 -1.69 -8.21 -8.96
C TYR A 430 -0.71 -9.33 -8.57
N PRO A 431 0.15 -9.78 -9.50
CA PRO A 431 0.97 -10.98 -9.30
C PRO A 431 2.27 -10.65 -8.56
N SER A 432 2.16 -9.96 -7.43
CA SER A 432 3.29 -9.44 -6.68
C SER A 432 4.25 -10.52 -6.21
N TYR A 433 5.54 -10.20 -6.28
CA TYR A 433 6.62 -10.95 -5.66
C TYR A 433 6.87 -10.49 -4.21
N TYR A 434 6.79 -9.19 -3.95
CA TYR A 434 6.95 -8.60 -2.62
C TYR A 434 5.81 -7.63 -2.32
N GLU A 435 4.90 -8.05 -1.47
CA GLU A 435 3.72 -7.26 -1.08
C GLU A 435 3.31 -7.61 0.36
N PRO A 436 3.67 -6.80 1.35
CA PRO A 436 3.33 -7.08 2.75
C PRO A 436 1.85 -7.28 3.01
N TRP A 437 0.98 -6.47 2.40
CA TRP A 437 -0.46 -6.67 2.45
C TRP A 437 -1.07 -6.70 1.05
N GLY A 438 -1.27 -5.56 0.42
CA GLY A 438 -1.89 -5.41 -0.89
C GLY A 438 -3.27 -4.74 -0.83
N TYR A 439 -3.28 -3.41 -0.82
CA TYR A 439 -4.53 -2.66 -0.92
C TYR A 439 -5.17 -2.74 -2.31
N THR A 440 -4.38 -2.84 -3.36
CA THR A 440 -4.91 -2.91 -4.74
C THR A 440 -5.83 -4.10 -4.97
N PRO A 441 -5.51 -5.35 -4.57
CA PRO A 441 -6.47 -6.44 -4.67
C PRO A 441 -7.68 -6.26 -3.74
N LEU A 442 -7.49 -5.69 -2.55
CA LEU A 442 -8.61 -5.43 -1.63
C LEU A 442 -9.59 -4.39 -2.20
N GLU A 443 -9.09 -3.31 -2.77
CA GLU A 443 -9.89 -2.30 -3.45
C GLU A 443 -10.63 -2.87 -4.65
N SER A 444 -9.97 -3.73 -5.43
CA SER A 444 -10.59 -4.41 -6.57
C SER A 444 -11.82 -5.22 -6.15
N VAL A 445 -11.69 -6.07 -5.14
CA VAL A 445 -12.82 -6.90 -4.67
C VAL A 445 -13.90 -6.06 -4.01
N ALA A 446 -13.57 -4.92 -3.41
CA ALA A 446 -14.54 -3.96 -2.89
C ALA A 446 -15.46 -3.42 -4.00
N PHE A 447 -14.93 -3.18 -5.19
CA PHE A 447 -15.69 -2.80 -6.39
C PHE A 447 -16.34 -4.00 -7.11
N SER A 448 -16.42 -5.16 -6.48
CA SER A 448 -16.95 -6.38 -7.09
C SER A 448 -16.19 -6.81 -8.35
N VAL A 449 -14.90 -6.48 -8.43
CA VAL A 449 -14.01 -6.92 -9.50
C VAL A 449 -13.14 -8.06 -8.98
N PRO A 450 -13.36 -9.29 -9.46
CA PRO A 450 -12.52 -10.43 -9.06
C PRO A 450 -11.06 -10.16 -9.38
N CYS A 451 -10.15 -10.68 -8.59
CA CYS A 451 -8.73 -10.45 -8.80
C CYS A 451 -7.88 -11.71 -8.75
N ILE A 452 -6.71 -11.62 -9.37
CA ILE A 452 -5.64 -12.60 -9.28
C ILE A 452 -4.52 -11.98 -8.46
N THR A 453 -4.06 -12.68 -7.44
CA THR A 453 -2.94 -12.29 -6.59
C THR A 453 -2.04 -13.50 -6.32
N THR A 454 -1.03 -13.35 -5.48
CA THR A 454 -0.12 -14.43 -5.11
C THR A 454 -0.12 -14.68 -3.60
N ASP A 455 0.44 -15.83 -3.18
CA ASP A 455 0.68 -16.15 -1.78
C ASP A 455 1.94 -15.50 -1.21
N LEU A 456 2.62 -14.64 -1.98
CA LEU A 456 3.65 -13.72 -1.50
C LEU A 456 3.08 -12.33 -1.15
N ALA A 457 1.78 -12.12 -1.37
CA ALA A 457 1.05 -10.96 -0.89
C ALA A 457 0.23 -11.32 0.36
N GLY A 458 0.29 -10.47 1.37
CA GLY A 458 -0.46 -10.69 2.62
C GLY A 458 -1.95 -10.90 2.40
N PHE A 459 -2.56 -10.13 1.50
CA PHE A 459 -3.96 -10.28 1.10
C PHE A 459 -4.27 -11.67 0.51
N GLY A 460 -3.38 -12.20 -0.34
CA GLY A 460 -3.54 -13.54 -0.91
C GLY A 460 -3.49 -14.64 0.15
N VAL A 461 -2.55 -14.54 1.09
CA VAL A 461 -2.45 -15.47 2.23
C VAL A 461 -3.71 -15.39 3.09
N TRP A 462 -4.20 -14.19 3.37
CA TRP A 462 -5.44 -13.99 4.12
C TRP A 462 -6.65 -14.57 3.40
N ALA A 463 -6.79 -14.37 2.09
CA ALA A 463 -7.88 -14.96 1.31
C ALA A 463 -7.87 -16.49 1.35
N ASN A 464 -6.69 -17.10 1.26
CA ASN A 464 -6.51 -18.54 1.43
C ASN A 464 -6.94 -19.01 2.83
N ALA A 465 -6.57 -18.28 3.87
CA ALA A 465 -6.95 -18.60 5.25
C ALA A 465 -8.47 -18.54 5.47
N ILE A 466 -9.15 -17.56 4.88
CA ILE A 466 -10.62 -17.44 4.94
C ILE A 466 -11.30 -18.66 4.30
N LYS A 467 -10.77 -19.15 3.19
CA LYS A 467 -11.29 -20.35 2.51
C LYS A 467 -10.87 -21.64 3.18
N GLY A 468 -9.73 -21.67 3.86
CA GLY A 468 -9.11 -22.91 4.36
C GLY A 468 -8.41 -23.73 3.28
N ALA A 469 -8.15 -23.14 2.11
CA ALA A 469 -7.46 -23.73 0.96
C ALA A 469 -7.02 -22.62 0.01
N TYR A 470 -6.28 -22.95 -1.06
CA TYR A 470 -6.01 -21.96 -2.11
C TYR A 470 -7.32 -21.43 -2.70
N SER A 471 -7.42 -20.10 -2.72
CA SER A 471 -8.58 -19.40 -3.27
C SER A 471 -8.55 -19.46 -4.79
N GLU A 472 -9.72 -19.71 -5.40
CA GLU A 472 -9.91 -19.81 -6.84
C GLU A 472 -10.74 -18.62 -7.35
N ILE A 473 -10.74 -18.39 -8.67
CA ILE A 473 -11.43 -17.23 -9.23
C ILE A 473 -12.95 -17.26 -8.96
N GLU A 474 -13.53 -18.41 -8.79
CA GLU A 474 -14.94 -18.60 -8.40
C GLU A 474 -15.24 -18.09 -6.99
N ASP A 475 -14.21 -17.96 -6.15
CA ASP A 475 -14.29 -17.37 -4.80
C ASP A 475 -14.17 -15.85 -4.83
N GLY A 476 -13.95 -15.26 -6.01
CA GLY A 476 -13.72 -13.83 -6.20
C GLY A 476 -12.25 -13.41 -6.17
N VAL A 477 -11.37 -14.28 -5.70
CA VAL A 477 -9.91 -14.08 -5.68
C VAL A 477 -9.23 -15.37 -6.07
N LYS A 478 -8.37 -15.32 -7.09
CA LYS A 478 -7.44 -16.41 -7.40
C LYS A 478 -6.10 -16.11 -6.73
N THR A 479 -5.66 -16.97 -5.83
CA THR A 479 -4.32 -16.91 -5.24
C THR A 479 -3.40 -17.90 -5.92
N ILE A 480 -2.32 -17.41 -6.54
CA ILE A 480 -1.32 -18.21 -7.22
C ILE A 480 -0.14 -18.46 -6.28
N HIS A 481 0.34 -19.69 -6.22
CA HIS A 481 1.60 -20.00 -5.57
C HIS A 481 2.75 -19.38 -6.34
N ARG A 482 3.51 -18.47 -5.70
CA ARG A 482 4.69 -17.82 -6.27
C ARG A 482 5.93 -18.10 -5.41
N THR A 483 7.05 -18.38 -6.08
CA THR A 483 8.37 -18.55 -5.47
C THR A 483 9.40 -17.69 -6.18
N ASP A 484 10.65 -17.71 -5.73
CA ASP A 484 11.74 -17.02 -6.42
C ASP A 484 12.00 -17.57 -7.83
N TYR A 485 11.60 -18.81 -8.12
CA TYR A 485 12.04 -19.55 -9.31
C TYR A 485 10.91 -20.08 -10.21
N ASN A 486 9.66 -19.77 -9.90
CA ASN A 486 8.51 -20.27 -10.67
C ASN A 486 7.81 -19.20 -11.53
N TYR A 487 8.57 -18.25 -12.02
CA TYR A 487 8.06 -17.15 -12.86
C TYR A 487 7.20 -17.65 -14.04
N SER A 488 7.68 -18.67 -14.75
CA SER A 488 6.97 -19.24 -15.90
C SER A 488 5.62 -19.86 -15.52
N GLU A 489 5.59 -20.61 -14.43
CA GLU A 489 4.37 -21.23 -13.90
C GLU A 489 3.36 -20.20 -13.43
N VAL A 490 3.83 -19.08 -12.85
CA VAL A 490 2.97 -17.97 -12.46
C VAL A 490 2.34 -17.31 -13.69
N ALA A 491 3.12 -17.06 -14.74
CA ALA A 491 2.62 -16.52 -15.99
C ALA A 491 1.55 -17.42 -16.63
N ASP A 492 1.78 -18.73 -16.63
CA ASP A 492 0.78 -19.71 -17.12
C ASP A 492 -0.46 -19.75 -16.25
N ALA A 493 -0.32 -19.69 -14.94
CA ALA A 493 -1.47 -19.69 -14.02
C ALA A 493 -2.35 -18.43 -14.20
N ILE A 494 -1.75 -17.26 -14.43
CA ILE A 494 -2.49 -16.04 -14.78
C ILE A 494 -3.23 -16.24 -16.09
N LYS A 495 -2.52 -16.66 -17.14
CA LYS A 495 -3.10 -16.94 -18.47
C LYS A 495 -4.27 -17.92 -18.36
N ASP A 496 -4.08 -19.06 -17.72
CA ASP A 496 -5.09 -20.10 -17.61
C ASP A 496 -6.33 -19.61 -16.83
N THR A 497 -6.14 -18.77 -15.82
CA THR A 497 -7.25 -18.17 -15.07
C THR A 497 -8.07 -17.22 -15.93
N VAL A 498 -7.41 -16.38 -16.76
CA VAL A 498 -8.10 -15.46 -17.68
C VAL A 498 -8.84 -16.26 -18.76
N VAL A 499 -8.22 -17.29 -19.32
CA VAL A 499 -8.88 -18.21 -20.30
C VAL A 499 -10.14 -18.82 -19.67
N LYS A 500 -10.03 -19.38 -18.48
CA LYS A 500 -11.17 -19.95 -17.74
C LYS A 500 -12.30 -18.92 -17.53
N TYR A 501 -11.94 -17.72 -17.05
CA TYR A 501 -12.89 -16.64 -16.81
C TYR A 501 -13.57 -16.18 -18.12
N SER A 502 -12.85 -16.15 -19.23
CA SER A 502 -13.40 -15.78 -20.54
C SER A 502 -14.53 -16.71 -21.02
N GLY A 503 -14.54 -17.95 -20.55
CA GLY A 503 -15.58 -18.94 -20.83
C GLY A 503 -16.75 -18.96 -19.85
N PHE A 504 -16.74 -18.11 -18.83
CA PHE A 504 -17.81 -18.08 -17.84
C PHE A 504 -19.12 -17.53 -18.41
N THR A 505 -20.23 -18.14 -18.02
CA THR A 505 -21.56 -17.61 -18.28
C THR A 505 -21.79 -16.32 -17.48
N PRO A 506 -22.77 -15.47 -17.88
CA PRO A 506 -23.14 -14.30 -17.08
C PRO A 506 -23.47 -14.61 -15.62
N ALA A 507 -24.10 -15.76 -15.35
CA ALA A 507 -24.41 -16.21 -13.99
C ALA A 507 -23.15 -16.55 -13.19
N GLN A 508 -22.17 -17.22 -13.80
CA GLN A 508 -20.88 -17.51 -13.18
C GLN A 508 -20.09 -16.22 -12.89
N VAL A 509 -20.04 -15.29 -13.84
CA VAL A 509 -19.43 -13.97 -13.64
C VAL A 509 -20.08 -13.23 -12.47
N LYS A 510 -21.41 -13.17 -12.43
CA LYS A 510 -22.15 -12.54 -11.33
C LYS A 510 -21.80 -13.16 -9.97
N LYS A 511 -21.70 -14.50 -9.92
CA LYS A 511 -21.32 -15.22 -8.70
C LYS A 511 -19.91 -14.84 -8.24
N CYS A 512 -18.92 -14.81 -9.14
CA CYS A 512 -17.56 -14.38 -8.82
C CYS A 512 -17.54 -12.95 -8.28
N ARG A 513 -18.24 -12.02 -8.91
CA ARG A 513 -18.34 -10.62 -8.49
C ARG A 513 -18.99 -10.48 -7.10
N THR A 514 -20.02 -11.24 -6.84
CA THR A 514 -20.69 -11.29 -5.52
C THR A 514 -19.75 -11.82 -4.44
N LYS A 515 -19.01 -12.89 -4.74
CA LYS A 515 -18.02 -13.46 -3.81
C LYS A 515 -16.89 -12.48 -3.52
N ALA A 516 -16.38 -11.77 -4.53
CA ALA A 516 -15.38 -10.74 -4.35
C ALA A 516 -15.86 -9.65 -3.38
N SER A 517 -17.05 -9.10 -3.60
CA SER A 517 -17.64 -8.11 -2.71
C SER A 517 -17.84 -8.63 -1.28
N GLN A 518 -18.32 -9.85 -1.12
CA GLN A 518 -18.50 -10.48 0.20
C GLN A 518 -17.18 -10.66 0.94
N LEU A 519 -16.10 -11.03 0.23
CA LEU A 519 -14.78 -11.17 0.83
C LEU A 519 -14.29 -9.82 1.35
N SER A 520 -14.45 -8.73 0.58
CA SER A 520 -14.03 -7.39 0.98
C SER A 520 -14.66 -6.94 2.31
N LYS A 521 -15.90 -7.32 2.56
CA LYS A 521 -16.61 -6.98 3.81
C LYS A 521 -15.95 -7.56 5.06
N LYS A 522 -15.24 -8.68 4.92
CA LYS A 522 -14.49 -9.32 6.02
C LYS A 522 -13.20 -8.60 6.38
N ALA A 523 -12.76 -7.64 5.55
CA ALA A 523 -11.58 -6.81 5.78
C ALA A 523 -11.91 -5.39 6.25
N LEU A 524 -13.16 -5.07 6.53
CA LEU A 524 -13.53 -3.79 7.11
C LEU A 524 -12.93 -3.61 8.51
N TRP A 525 -12.61 -2.38 8.90
CA TRP A 525 -12.00 -2.11 10.21
C TRP A 525 -12.81 -2.65 11.38
N LYS A 526 -14.14 -2.64 11.31
CA LYS A 526 -15.00 -3.27 12.33
C LYS A 526 -14.67 -4.76 12.57
N GLU A 527 -14.11 -5.45 11.57
CA GLU A 527 -13.70 -6.85 11.67
C GLU A 527 -12.24 -6.98 12.13
N PHE A 528 -11.34 -6.08 11.68
CA PHE A 528 -9.91 -6.17 11.94
C PHE A 528 -9.45 -5.42 13.19
N ILE A 529 -10.21 -4.47 13.71
CA ILE A 529 -9.82 -3.69 14.89
C ILE A 529 -9.57 -4.58 16.12
N LYS A 530 -10.18 -5.74 16.20
CA LYS A 530 -9.98 -6.70 17.29
C LYS A 530 -8.52 -7.13 17.49
N TYR A 531 -7.73 -7.15 16.41
CA TYR A 531 -6.30 -7.50 16.50
C TYR A 531 -5.49 -6.39 17.16
N TYR A 532 -5.88 -5.14 16.97
CA TYR A 532 -5.31 -4.00 17.68
C TYR A 532 -5.62 -4.07 19.19
N TYR A 533 -6.84 -4.45 19.56
CA TYR A 533 -7.19 -4.65 20.96
C TYR A 533 -6.38 -5.78 21.61
N GLN A 534 -6.04 -6.82 20.87
CA GLN A 534 -5.12 -7.86 21.34
C GLN A 534 -3.71 -7.30 21.58
N ALA A 535 -3.21 -6.48 20.65
CA ALA A 535 -1.90 -5.84 20.82
C ALA A 535 -1.87 -4.89 22.03
N TYR A 536 -2.92 -4.10 22.24
CA TYR A 536 -3.05 -3.24 23.42
C TYR A 536 -3.07 -4.05 24.72
N ASP A 537 -3.82 -5.14 24.75
CA ASP A 537 -3.88 -6.05 25.90
C ASP A 537 -2.50 -6.65 26.24
N ILE A 538 -1.76 -7.11 25.23
CA ILE A 538 -0.40 -7.64 25.42
C ILE A 538 0.53 -6.55 25.97
N ALA A 539 0.54 -5.37 25.37
CA ALA A 539 1.42 -4.28 25.77
C ALA A 539 1.13 -3.75 27.19
N LEU A 540 -0.10 -3.89 27.67
CA LEU A 540 -0.53 -3.41 28.99
C LEU A 540 -0.46 -4.46 30.10
N ARG A 541 -0.33 -5.74 29.79
CA ARG A 541 -0.34 -6.81 30.81
C ARG A 541 0.82 -6.75 31.80
N THR A 542 1.93 -6.18 31.38
CA THR A 542 3.15 -6.06 32.18
C THR A 542 3.29 -4.69 32.86
N LYS A 543 2.25 -3.87 32.84
CA LYS A 543 2.27 -2.48 33.32
C LYS A 543 1.46 -2.29 34.58
#